data_dfb01ff89e502f91e925e6eb2f82a385
#
_entry.id   dfb01ff89e502f91e925e6eb2f82a385
#
_cell.length_a   1.000
_cell.length_b   1.000
_cell.length_c   1.000
_cell.angle_alpha   90.00
_cell.angle_beta   90.00
_cell.angle_gamma   90.00
#
_symmetry.space_group_name_H-M   'P 1'
#
loop_
_entity.id
_entity.type
_entity.pdbx_description
1 polymer ?
#
loop_
_entity_poly.entity_id
_entity_poly.type
_entity_poly.pdbx_seq_one_letter_code
_entity_poly.pdbx_strand_id
1 'polypeptide(L)'
;PITSRCLECHVTYAEGSGGDTLEPVNFSRDKIIYGVSCEKCHGPAAKHVEYQTGNPAVKTAKYVINPAKLSRQQQLDVCAVCHAGKMQKIKPSFQFVPGKNLADYFILDSVHNSSLAGGEVEVHGNQYGLLRKSKCFTATSTMTCSSCHNTHENQRGEAA
;
A
#
# COMPACT_ATOMS: atom_id res chain seq x y z
N PRO A 1 -8.68 -7.16 19.92
CA PRO A 1 -8.22 -8.19 18.97
C PRO A 1 -7.48 -7.54 17.81
N ILE A 2 -6.49 -8.24 17.24
CA ILE A 2 -5.83 -7.83 16.02
C ILE A 2 -6.74 -8.23 14.86
N THR A 3 -7.07 -7.31 13.98
CA THR A 3 -7.89 -7.56 12.79
C THR A 3 -7.01 -7.73 11.55
N SER A 4 -7.61 -8.24 10.47
CA SER A 4 -6.93 -8.33 9.18
C SER A 4 -6.46 -6.97 8.67
N ARG A 5 -7.19 -5.89 9.00
CA ARG A 5 -6.78 -4.53 8.63
C ARG A 5 -5.47 -4.10 9.31
N CYS A 6 -5.27 -4.47 10.57
CA CYS A 6 -4.00 -4.21 11.26
C CYS A 6 -2.84 -4.91 10.53
N LEU A 7 -3.03 -6.19 10.20
CA LEU A 7 -2.01 -6.98 9.51
C LEU A 7 -1.75 -6.50 8.08
N GLU A 8 -2.75 -5.98 7.39
CA GLU A 8 -2.62 -5.53 6.01
C GLU A 8 -1.54 -4.45 5.81
N CYS A 9 -1.28 -3.64 6.84
CA CYS A 9 -0.21 -2.65 6.82
C CYS A 9 1.14 -3.20 7.34
N HIS A 10 1.13 -4.28 8.12
CA HIS A 10 2.31 -4.76 8.84
C HIS A 10 2.92 -6.04 8.27
N VAL A 11 2.18 -6.76 7.41
CA VAL A 11 2.67 -8.00 6.77
C VAL A 11 2.35 -7.99 5.27
N THR A 12 3.05 -8.82 4.51
CA THR A 12 2.79 -8.95 3.07
C THR A 12 1.45 -9.62 2.81
N TYR A 13 1.17 -10.71 3.55
CA TYR A 13 -0.07 -11.48 3.45
C TYR A 13 -0.38 -12.16 4.78
N ALA A 14 -1.65 -12.34 5.08
CA ALA A 14 -2.13 -13.21 6.14
C ALA A 14 -3.49 -13.81 5.75
N GLU A 15 -3.60 -15.14 5.86
CA GLU A 15 -4.88 -15.81 5.76
C GLU A 15 -5.55 -15.85 7.13
N GLY A 16 -6.78 -15.42 7.20
CA GLY A 16 -7.53 -15.35 8.45
C GLY A 16 -8.92 -15.93 8.34
N SER A 17 -9.50 -16.23 9.50
CA SER A 17 -10.87 -16.73 9.68
C SER A 17 -11.52 -16.12 10.91
N GLY A 18 -12.82 -16.32 11.08
CA GLY A 18 -13.60 -15.74 12.17
C GLY A 18 -13.79 -14.23 12.02
N GLY A 19 -14.62 -13.63 12.85
CA GLY A 19 -15.09 -12.28 12.64
C GLY A 19 -16.10 -12.17 11.51
N ASP A 20 -16.24 -11.02 10.88
CA ASP A 20 -17.00 -10.91 9.64
C ASP A 20 -16.12 -11.26 8.40
N THR A 21 -16.75 -11.34 7.23
CA THR A 21 -16.06 -11.71 5.98
C THR A 21 -14.99 -10.69 5.56
N LEU A 22 -15.12 -9.44 6.00
CA LEU A 22 -14.17 -8.37 5.68
C LEU A 22 -13.04 -8.27 6.71
N GLU A 23 -13.31 -8.67 7.97
CA GLU A 23 -12.40 -8.51 9.11
C GLU A 23 -12.17 -9.83 9.87
N PRO A 24 -11.48 -10.80 9.30
CA PRO A 24 -11.01 -11.95 10.05
C PRO A 24 -10.16 -11.52 11.25
N VAL A 25 -10.25 -12.30 12.33
CA VAL A 25 -9.57 -12.02 13.62
C VAL A 25 -8.71 -13.18 14.13
N ASN A 26 -8.80 -14.35 13.50
CA ASN A 26 -7.98 -15.51 13.82
C ASN A 26 -7.00 -15.77 12.67
N PHE A 27 -5.72 -15.93 12.97
CA PHE A 27 -4.66 -16.07 11.98
C PHE A 27 -3.75 -17.24 12.36
N SER A 28 -3.47 -18.12 11.40
CA SER A 28 -2.49 -19.18 11.55
C SER A 28 -1.10 -18.66 11.22
N ARG A 29 -0.12 -18.90 12.10
CA ARG A 29 1.25 -18.35 11.95
C ARG A 29 1.96 -18.85 10.69
N ASP A 30 1.69 -20.07 10.27
CA ASP A 30 2.20 -20.69 9.06
C ASP A 30 1.62 -20.11 7.76
N LYS A 31 0.55 -19.33 7.87
CA LYS A 31 -0.11 -18.65 6.74
C LYS A 31 0.12 -17.13 6.73
N ILE A 32 1.11 -16.65 7.44
CA ILE A 32 1.51 -15.26 7.46
C ILE A 32 2.85 -15.10 6.74
N ILE A 33 2.89 -14.23 5.73
CA ILE A 33 4.14 -13.75 5.13
C ILE A 33 4.53 -12.47 5.88
N TYR A 34 5.42 -12.63 6.86
CA TYR A 34 5.83 -11.55 7.76
C TYR A 34 6.60 -10.44 7.05
N GLY A 35 6.44 -9.23 7.56
CA GLY A 35 7.07 -8.03 7.03
C GLY A 35 6.44 -7.56 5.72
N VAL A 36 6.87 -6.40 5.26
CA VAL A 36 6.48 -5.83 3.97
C VAL A 36 7.53 -6.23 2.95
N SER A 37 7.25 -7.28 2.16
CA SER A 37 8.17 -7.79 1.12
C SER A 37 7.94 -7.10 -0.23
N CYS A 38 8.78 -7.45 -1.19
CA CYS A 38 8.67 -6.96 -2.59
C CYS A 38 7.26 -7.13 -3.16
N GLU A 39 6.62 -8.25 -2.86
CA GLU A 39 5.29 -8.59 -3.39
C GLU A 39 4.19 -7.63 -2.92
N LYS A 40 4.38 -6.91 -1.82
CA LYS A 40 3.42 -5.91 -1.34
C LYS A 40 3.24 -4.77 -2.34
N CYS A 41 4.32 -4.37 -3.00
CA CYS A 41 4.33 -3.27 -3.98
C CYS A 41 4.35 -3.76 -5.43
N HIS A 42 4.89 -4.95 -5.67
CA HIS A 42 5.08 -5.49 -7.01
C HIS A 42 4.07 -6.58 -7.41
N GLY A 43 3.21 -7.00 -6.47
CA GLY A 43 2.27 -8.11 -6.65
C GLY A 43 2.93 -9.48 -6.55
N PRO A 44 2.17 -10.58 -6.71
CA PRO A 44 2.67 -11.94 -6.58
C PRO A 44 3.82 -12.23 -7.54
N ALA A 45 4.97 -12.69 -7.02
CA ALA A 45 6.21 -12.78 -7.77
C ALA A 45 6.64 -14.21 -8.16
N ALA A 46 5.89 -15.26 -7.81
CA ALA A 46 6.28 -16.64 -8.10
C ALA A 46 6.61 -16.88 -9.59
N LYS A 47 5.73 -16.44 -10.49
CA LYS A 47 5.97 -16.55 -11.95
C LYS A 47 7.15 -15.70 -12.42
N HIS A 48 7.40 -14.57 -11.78
CA HIS A 48 8.55 -13.73 -12.07
C HIS A 48 9.86 -14.45 -11.73
N VAL A 49 9.92 -15.02 -10.52
CA VAL A 49 11.10 -15.78 -10.06
C VAL A 49 11.37 -16.98 -10.96
N GLU A 50 10.34 -17.78 -11.26
CA GLU A 50 10.45 -18.91 -12.18
C GLU A 50 10.99 -18.49 -13.55
N TYR A 51 10.38 -17.46 -14.15
CA TYR A 51 10.80 -16.94 -15.45
C TYR A 51 12.24 -16.45 -15.43
N GLN A 52 12.63 -15.66 -14.44
CA GLN A 52 13.94 -15.04 -14.39
C GLN A 52 15.05 -16.07 -14.10
N THR A 53 14.73 -17.08 -13.28
CA THR A 53 15.64 -18.21 -13.02
C THR A 53 15.89 -19.03 -14.29
N GLY A 54 14.85 -19.27 -15.08
CA GLY A 54 14.98 -19.99 -16.36
C GLY A 54 15.61 -19.14 -17.49
N ASN A 55 15.70 -17.83 -17.32
CA ASN A 55 16.16 -16.89 -18.35
C ASN A 55 17.14 -15.85 -17.78
N PRO A 56 18.29 -16.24 -17.23
CA PRO A 56 19.16 -15.32 -16.46
C PRO A 56 19.79 -14.19 -17.32
N ALA A 57 19.87 -14.37 -18.62
CA ALA A 57 20.37 -13.35 -19.54
C ALA A 57 19.35 -12.24 -19.83
N VAL A 58 18.06 -12.48 -19.57
CA VAL A 58 16.99 -11.51 -19.81
C VAL A 58 16.95 -10.50 -18.67
N LYS A 59 17.15 -9.22 -19.00
CA LYS A 59 17.14 -8.11 -18.01
C LYS A 59 15.77 -7.45 -17.85
N THR A 60 14.81 -7.77 -18.73
CA THR A 60 13.46 -7.21 -18.65
C THR A 60 12.61 -8.06 -17.73
N ALA A 61 12.10 -7.45 -16.67
CA ALA A 61 11.18 -8.12 -15.74
C ALA A 61 9.85 -8.48 -16.42
N LYS A 62 9.39 -9.72 -16.22
CA LYS A 62 8.06 -10.22 -16.62
C LYS A 62 7.30 -10.72 -15.40
N TYR A 63 6.00 -10.76 -15.50
CA TYR A 63 5.08 -11.30 -14.48
C TYR A 63 5.16 -10.61 -13.12
N VAL A 64 5.63 -9.37 -13.11
CA VAL A 64 5.71 -8.51 -11.92
C VAL A 64 5.31 -7.10 -12.32
N ILE A 65 4.64 -6.39 -11.42
CA ILE A 65 4.23 -5.01 -11.64
C ILE A 65 5.42 -4.09 -11.34
N ASN A 66 5.68 -3.14 -12.25
CA ASN A 66 6.59 -2.04 -11.97
C ASN A 66 5.76 -0.80 -11.62
N PRO A 67 5.71 -0.37 -10.35
CA PRO A 67 4.92 0.80 -9.94
C PRO A 67 5.27 2.07 -10.71
N ALA A 68 6.52 2.27 -11.10
CA ALA A 68 6.94 3.44 -11.88
C ALA A 68 6.29 3.55 -13.28
N LYS A 69 5.72 2.45 -13.79
CA LYS A 69 5.00 2.41 -15.07
C LYS A 69 3.48 2.58 -14.92
N LEU A 70 2.99 2.69 -13.71
CA LEU A 70 1.58 2.90 -13.42
C LEU A 70 1.21 4.38 -13.56
N SER A 71 -0.08 4.66 -13.68
CA SER A 71 -0.59 6.03 -13.61
C SER A 71 -0.23 6.66 -12.25
N ARG A 72 -0.18 8.00 -12.19
CA ARG A 72 0.09 8.72 -10.94
C ARG A 72 -0.80 8.24 -9.78
N GLN A 73 -2.11 8.10 -10.03
CA GLN A 73 -3.04 7.67 -9.00
C GLN A 73 -2.73 6.24 -8.53
N GLN A 74 -2.46 5.32 -9.43
CA GLN A 74 -2.13 3.94 -9.08
C GLN A 74 -0.81 3.83 -8.32
N GLN A 75 0.19 4.68 -8.63
CA GLN A 75 1.42 4.77 -7.84
C GLN A 75 1.14 5.23 -6.40
N LEU A 76 0.26 6.22 -6.24
CA LEU A 76 -0.18 6.69 -4.93
C LEU A 76 -0.98 5.62 -4.18
N ASP A 77 -1.83 4.88 -4.86
CA ASP A 77 -2.68 3.83 -4.28
C ASP A 77 -1.86 2.70 -3.64
N VAL A 78 -0.70 2.36 -4.22
CA VAL A 78 0.24 1.38 -3.63
C VAL A 78 0.69 1.82 -2.23
N CYS A 79 0.93 3.09 -2.02
CA CYS A 79 1.33 3.63 -0.71
C CYS A 79 0.11 3.85 0.20
N ALA A 80 -0.98 4.34 -0.39
CA ALA A 80 -2.19 4.74 0.33
C ALA A 80 -2.88 3.56 1.03
N VAL A 81 -2.74 2.33 0.53
CA VAL A 81 -3.28 1.15 1.22
C VAL A 81 -2.84 1.06 2.68
N CYS A 82 -1.66 1.58 3.02
CA CYS A 82 -1.14 1.64 4.39
C CYS A 82 -1.09 3.07 4.96
N HIS A 83 -0.94 4.08 4.10
CA HIS A 83 -0.64 5.46 4.49
C HIS A 83 -1.77 6.47 4.24
N ALA A 84 -3.02 6.02 4.06
CA ALA A 84 -4.17 6.89 3.88
C ALA A 84 -5.01 7.09 5.16
N GLY A 85 -4.49 6.70 6.32
CA GLY A 85 -5.21 6.80 7.58
C GLY A 85 -6.36 5.79 7.68
N LYS A 86 -7.46 6.22 8.29
CA LYS A 86 -8.64 5.37 8.46
C LYS A 86 -9.38 5.23 7.12
N MET A 87 -9.62 4.00 6.72
CA MET A 87 -10.41 3.66 5.54
C MET A 87 -11.44 2.60 5.91
N GLN A 88 -12.62 2.69 5.32
CA GLN A 88 -13.64 1.64 5.43
C GLN A 88 -13.45 0.63 4.30
N LYS A 89 -13.42 -0.65 4.62
CA LYS A 89 -13.27 -1.70 3.61
C LYS A 89 -14.57 -1.94 2.84
N ILE A 90 -14.39 -2.14 1.52
CA ILE A 90 -15.42 -2.64 0.59
C ILE A 90 -15.18 -4.12 0.32
N LYS A 91 -13.92 -4.55 0.34
CA LYS A 91 -13.48 -5.93 0.11
C LYS A 91 -12.62 -6.45 1.27
N PRO A 92 -12.49 -7.77 1.43
CA PRO A 92 -11.59 -8.35 2.40
C PRO A 92 -10.16 -7.83 2.26
N SER A 93 -9.42 -7.78 3.38
CA SER A 93 -8.01 -7.39 3.39
C SER A 93 -7.17 -8.31 2.51
N PHE A 94 -6.04 -7.79 2.05
CA PHE A 94 -5.08 -8.46 1.16
C PHE A 94 -5.58 -8.74 -0.26
N GLN A 95 -6.73 -8.21 -0.66
CA GLN A 95 -7.21 -8.34 -2.04
C GLN A 95 -6.75 -7.20 -2.96
N PHE A 96 -6.32 -6.08 -2.41
CA PHE A 96 -5.75 -5.01 -3.23
C PHE A 96 -4.47 -5.49 -3.92
N VAL A 97 -4.41 -5.28 -5.23
CA VAL A 97 -3.25 -5.59 -6.06
C VAL A 97 -2.73 -4.29 -6.67
N PRO A 98 -1.42 -4.02 -6.62
CA PRO A 98 -0.82 -2.87 -7.28
C PRO A 98 -1.27 -2.74 -8.74
N GLY A 99 -1.55 -1.51 -9.17
CA GLY A 99 -2.11 -1.24 -10.51
C GLY A 99 -3.63 -1.28 -10.61
N LYS A 100 -4.32 -1.68 -9.53
CA LYS A 100 -5.77 -1.49 -9.40
C LYS A 100 -6.08 -0.16 -8.70
N ASN A 101 -7.31 0.31 -8.79
CA ASN A 101 -7.75 1.50 -8.07
C ASN A 101 -8.07 1.14 -6.62
N LEU A 102 -7.49 1.83 -5.67
CA LEU A 102 -7.72 1.59 -4.25
C LEU A 102 -9.19 1.80 -3.85
N ALA A 103 -9.88 2.73 -4.52
CA ALA A 103 -11.29 3.01 -4.31
C ALA A 103 -12.22 1.81 -4.61
N ASP A 104 -11.78 0.81 -5.36
CA ASP A 104 -12.53 -0.43 -5.58
C ASP A 104 -12.49 -1.38 -4.37
N TYR A 105 -11.63 -1.11 -3.41
CA TYR A 105 -11.37 -1.95 -2.22
C TYR A 105 -11.69 -1.23 -0.91
N PHE A 106 -11.59 0.10 -0.91
CA PHE A 106 -11.77 0.93 0.28
C PHE A 106 -12.53 2.22 -0.02
N ILE A 107 -13.39 2.62 0.88
CA ILE A 107 -13.87 3.99 0.94
C ILE A 107 -12.82 4.79 1.71
N LEU A 108 -12.17 5.70 0.99
CA LEU A 108 -11.27 6.67 1.62
C LEU A 108 -12.14 7.69 2.35
N ASP A 109 -12.05 7.71 3.67
CA ASP A 109 -12.82 8.63 4.48
C ASP A 109 -12.35 10.07 4.25
N SER A 110 -13.04 10.76 3.34
CA SER A 110 -12.79 12.17 3.07
C SER A 110 -13.20 13.07 4.23
N VAL A 111 -14.06 12.60 5.15
CA VAL A 111 -14.57 13.38 6.27
C VAL A 111 -13.58 13.41 7.42
N HIS A 112 -12.92 12.29 7.73
CA HIS A 112 -11.82 12.26 8.72
C HIS A 112 -10.51 12.83 8.19
N ASN A 113 -10.41 13.02 6.87
CA ASN A 113 -9.32 13.77 6.22
C ASN A 113 -9.61 15.29 6.20
N SER A 114 -10.81 15.72 6.54
CA SER A 114 -11.13 17.10 6.81
C SER A 114 -10.82 17.40 8.27
N SER A 115 -10.17 18.50 8.48
CA SER A 115 -9.81 19.13 9.75
C SER A 115 -10.57 18.59 10.97
N LEU A 116 -9.87 18.09 11.97
CA LEU A 116 -10.38 18.01 13.33
C LEU A 116 -10.98 19.37 13.70
N ALA A 117 -11.98 19.39 14.60
CA ALA A 117 -12.56 20.64 15.08
C ALA A 117 -11.43 21.56 15.57
N GLY A 118 -11.19 22.68 14.87
CA GLY A 118 -10.06 23.57 15.14
C GLY A 118 -9.05 23.72 14.01
N GLY A 119 -9.25 23.07 12.85
CA GLY A 119 -8.34 23.20 11.67
C GLY A 119 -7.11 22.32 11.74
N GLU A 120 -6.96 21.47 12.75
CA GLU A 120 -5.87 20.50 12.85
C GLU A 120 -6.06 19.38 11.83
N VAL A 121 -4.98 18.97 11.21
CA VAL A 121 -4.94 17.84 10.27
C VAL A 121 -4.46 16.61 11.02
N GLU A 122 -5.21 15.50 10.94
CA GLU A 122 -4.72 14.23 11.48
C GLU A 122 -3.44 13.82 10.74
N VAL A 123 -2.32 13.82 11.46
CA VAL A 123 -1.01 13.50 10.91
C VAL A 123 -0.63 12.03 11.05
N HIS A 124 -1.33 11.29 11.94
CA HIS A 124 -0.98 9.92 12.25
C HIS A 124 -1.48 8.95 11.17
N GLY A 125 -0.54 8.35 10.45
CA GLY A 125 -0.84 7.33 9.45
C GLY A 125 -1.51 7.85 8.17
N ASN A 126 -1.68 9.16 7.98
CA ASN A 126 -2.38 9.76 6.86
C ASN A 126 -1.48 10.63 5.96
N GLN A 127 -0.30 10.12 5.64
CA GLN A 127 0.65 10.81 4.75
C GLN A 127 0.07 11.08 3.36
N TYR A 128 -0.76 10.17 2.85
CA TYR A 128 -1.45 10.34 1.57
C TYR A 128 -2.38 11.56 1.57
N GLY A 129 -3.21 11.71 2.60
CA GLY A 129 -4.11 12.85 2.73
C GLY A 129 -3.35 14.18 2.87
N LEU A 130 -2.25 14.19 3.63
CA LEU A 130 -1.37 15.35 3.80
C LEU A 130 -0.70 15.73 2.48
N LEU A 131 -0.15 14.76 1.76
CA LEU A 131 0.46 15.00 0.46
C LEU A 131 -0.53 15.67 -0.50
N ARG A 132 -1.75 15.14 -0.61
CA ARG A 132 -2.79 15.67 -1.51
C ARG A 132 -3.20 17.11 -1.21
N LYS A 133 -3.08 17.55 0.04
CA LYS A 133 -3.35 18.94 0.45
C LYS A 133 -2.16 19.88 0.24
N SER A 134 -0.98 19.34 -0.03
CA SER A 134 0.23 20.15 -0.17
C SER A 134 0.20 20.98 -1.47
N LYS A 135 0.77 22.20 -1.40
CA LYS A 135 0.91 23.06 -2.57
C LYS A 135 1.76 22.42 -3.66
N CYS A 136 2.80 21.66 -3.28
CA CYS A 136 3.65 20.96 -4.23
C CYS A 136 2.85 19.92 -5.03
N PHE A 137 2.03 19.13 -4.36
CA PHE A 137 1.21 18.11 -5.02
C PHE A 137 0.15 18.71 -5.95
N THR A 138 -0.53 19.79 -5.51
CA THR A 138 -1.57 20.45 -6.29
C THR A 138 -1.03 21.23 -7.48
N ALA A 139 0.21 21.71 -7.40
CA ALA A 139 0.89 22.43 -8.48
C ALA A 139 1.52 21.52 -9.55
N THR A 140 1.57 20.21 -9.34
CA THR A 140 2.19 19.26 -10.28
C THR A 140 1.25 18.12 -10.63
N SER A 141 1.36 17.60 -11.85
CA SER A 141 0.64 16.42 -12.31
C SER A 141 1.44 15.12 -12.14
N THR A 142 2.73 15.20 -11.78
CA THR A 142 3.65 14.04 -11.78
C THR A 142 4.13 13.62 -10.40
N MET A 143 3.99 14.48 -9.37
CA MET A 143 4.47 14.17 -8.03
C MET A 143 3.78 12.95 -7.43
N THR A 144 4.57 12.03 -6.90
CA THR A 144 4.16 10.84 -6.15
C THR A 144 4.98 10.73 -4.87
N CYS A 145 4.74 9.72 -4.05
CA CYS A 145 5.54 9.46 -2.85
C CYS A 145 7.02 9.19 -3.21
N SER A 146 7.26 8.54 -4.35
CA SER A 146 8.62 8.25 -4.85
C SER A 146 9.39 9.48 -5.33
N SER A 147 8.74 10.65 -5.41
CA SER A 147 9.45 11.91 -5.72
C SER A 147 10.38 12.34 -4.58
N CYS A 148 10.10 11.88 -3.35
CA CYS A 148 10.88 12.22 -2.15
C CYS A 148 11.42 10.98 -1.42
N HIS A 149 10.83 9.80 -1.65
CA HIS A 149 11.19 8.57 -0.94
C HIS A 149 11.76 7.52 -1.89
N ASN A 150 12.94 6.97 -1.56
CA ASN A 150 13.44 5.75 -2.19
C ASN A 150 12.94 4.55 -1.39
N THR A 151 11.94 3.85 -1.92
CA THR A 151 11.28 2.72 -1.26
C THR A 151 12.13 1.45 -1.19
N HIS A 152 13.28 1.41 -1.88
CA HIS A 152 14.23 0.30 -1.86
C HIS A 152 15.39 0.52 -0.89
N GLU A 153 15.46 1.66 -0.23
CA GLU A 153 16.48 2.01 0.75
C GLU A 153 15.88 2.24 2.14
N ASN A 154 16.63 1.86 3.17
CA ASN A 154 16.24 2.18 4.52
C ASN A 154 16.68 3.61 4.86
N GLN A 155 15.75 4.54 4.79
CA GLN A 155 15.99 5.96 5.07
C GLN A 155 15.86 6.33 6.58
N ARG A 156 15.78 5.33 7.48
CA ARG A 156 15.71 5.58 8.91
C ARG A 156 17.05 6.06 9.41
N GLY A 157 17.08 7.29 9.93
CA GLY A 157 18.27 7.89 10.55
C GLY A 157 19.11 8.77 9.63
N GLU A 158 18.77 8.88 8.35
CA GLU A 158 19.34 9.94 7.50
C GLU A 158 18.45 11.18 7.64
N ALA A 159 19.06 12.27 8.09
CA ALA A 159 18.40 13.58 8.09
C ALA A 159 18.15 13.96 6.62
N ALA A 160 16.86 14.13 6.25
CA ALA A 160 16.47 14.67 4.97
C ALA A 160 16.77 16.17 4.92
#